data_2ae2b6cefbda7c7549033c291757a811
#
_entry.id   2ae2b6cefbda7c7549033c291757a811
#
_cell.length_a   1.000
_cell.length_b   1.000
_cell.length_c   1.000
_cell.angle_alpha   90.00
_cell.angle_beta   90.00
_cell.angle_gamma   90.00
#
_symmetry.space_group_name_H-M   'P 1'
#
loop_
_entity.id
_entity.type
_entity.pdbx_description
1 polymer ?
#
loop_
_entity_poly.entity_id
_entity_poly.type
_entity_poly.pdbx_seq_one_letter_code
_entity_poly.pdbx_strand_id
1 'polypeptide(L)'
;RLRMSIDRSDLWDLRHSKELEGEGFSFHWLYEQLQKGDYTPLQRRFDNPYNAYPGPSKIPGAGLEFPIEHFGEVEKVHLYQRQAVCEVVWKSGVSLRCFVHAQKPVGWFIFEGVEADFEPLLIPPSYNEEVRHTAEDHSQHSLFRLGYEQGKVERTLSDKFVYNQPGWGDFSYSVAVKWKRFGEKIIGVWSVT
;
A
#
# COMPACT_ATOMS: atom_id res chain seq x y z
N ARG A 1 14.42 -1.11 -10.73
CA ARG A 1 12.94 -1.16 -10.67
C ARG A 1 12.38 0.06 -9.98
N LEU A 2 11.24 0.53 -10.41
CA LEU A 2 10.42 1.54 -9.73
C LEU A 2 9.17 0.85 -9.18
N ARG A 3 8.85 1.08 -7.91
CA ARG A 3 7.65 0.54 -7.28
C ARG A 3 6.78 1.67 -6.74
N MET A 4 5.50 1.61 -7.05
CA MET A 4 4.45 2.43 -6.45
C MET A 4 3.66 1.57 -5.46
N SER A 5 3.50 2.02 -4.22
CA SER A 5 2.56 1.41 -3.30
C SER A 5 1.15 1.93 -3.60
N ILE A 6 0.25 1.01 -3.85
CA ILE A 6 -1.18 1.30 -4.05
C ILE A 6 -1.87 1.01 -2.74
N ASP A 7 -2.54 2.01 -2.20
CA ASP A 7 -3.24 1.91 -0.92
C ASP A 7 -4.51 2.76 -0.92
N ARG A 8 -5.37 2.50 0.05
CA ARG A 8 -6.58 3.26 0.33
C ARG A 8 -6.72 3.42 1.84
N SER A 9 -7.05 4.61 2.31
CA SER A 9 -7.05 4.96 3.74
C SER A 9 -8.04 4.14 4.58
N ASP A 10 -9.07 3.58 3.96
CA ASP A 10 -10.11 2.77 4.59
C ASP A 10 -9.89 1.25 4.48
N LEU A 11 -8.76 0.78 3.94
CA LEU A 11 -8.38 -0.63 3.99
C LEU A 11 -7.87 -0.99 5.39
N TRP A 12 -8.77 -1.47 6.22
CA TRP A 12 -8.48 -1.90 7.58
C TRP A 12 -9.13 -3.23 7.90
N ASP A 13 -8.38 -4.10 8.57
CA ASP A 13 -8.99 -5.17 9.36
C ASP A 13 -9.52 -4.55 10.65
N LEU A 14 -10.83 -4.46 10.76
CA LEU A 14 -11.51 -3.85 11.91
C LEU A 14 -11.99 -4.90 12.91
N ARG A 15 -11.33 -6.06 12.99
CA ARG A 15 -11.65 -7.05 14.02
C ARG A 15 -11.56 -6.41 15.40
N HIS A 16 -12.58 -6.67 16.17
CA HIS A 16 -12.74 -6.10 17.47
C HIS A 16 -11.83 -6.80 18.49
N SER A 17 -11.11 -6.01 19.28
CA SER A 17 -10.32 -6.51 20.42
C SER A 17 -10.90 -5.96 21.71
N LYS A 18 -11.34 -6.85 22.59
CA LYS A 18 -11.92 -6.47 23.90
C LYS A 18 -10.93 -5.73 24.78
N GLU A 19 -9.66 -5.98 24.59
CA GLU A 19 -8.58 -5.34 25.34
C GLU A 19 -8.41 -3.86 25.00
N LEU A 20 -8.91 -3.46 23.83
CA LEU A 20 -8.93 -2.05 23.39
C LEU A 20 -10.18 -1.30 23.85
N GLU A 21 -10.96 -1.88 24.78
CA GLU A 21 -12.16 -1.28 25.33
C GLU A 21 -12.03 -0.93 26.82
N GLY A 22 -13.04 -0.22 27.31
CA GLY A 22 -13.25 0.03 28.72
C GLY A 22 -12.76 1.39 29.21
N GLU A 23 -12.97 1.61 30.50
CA GLU A 23 -12.49 2.78 31.21
C GLU A 23 -10.97 2.91 31.07
N GLY A 24 -10.47 4.08 30.82
CA GLY A 24 -9.05 4.31 30.58
C GLY A 24 -8.61 4.16 29.12
N PHE A 25 -9.50 3.72 28.18
CA PHE A 25 -9.24 3.86 26.76
C PHE A 25 -9.70 5.23 26.28
N SER A 26 -9.10 6.29 26.85
CA SER A 26 -9.44 7.68 26.59
C SER A 26 -8.21 8.56 26.53
N PHE A 27 -8.32 9.66 25.80
CA PHE A 27 -7.26 10.66 25.72
C PHE A 27 -6.95 11.27 27.11
N HIS A 28 -7.95 11.45 27.95
CA HIS A 28 -7.77 11.99 29.31
C HIS A 28 -6.87 11.08 30.15
N TRP A 29 -7.16 9.78 30.20
CA TRP A 29 -6.34 8.81 30.90
C TRP A 29 -4.91 8.75 30.36
N LEU A 30 -4.75 8.78 29.02
CA LEU A 30 -3.45 8.82 28.35
C LEU A 30 -2.64 10.06 28.82
N TYR A 31 -3.28 11.22 28.79
CA TYR A 31 -2.64 12.48 29.20
C TYR A 31 -2.20 12.45 30.67
N GLU A 32 -3.04 11.91 31.58
CA GLU A 32 -2.66 11.75 32.98
C GLU A 32 -1.44 10.85 33.18
N GLN A 33 -1.32 9.75 32.42
CA GLN A 33 -0.14 8.89 32.49
C GLN A 33 1.13 9.61 31.98
N LEU A 34 1.01 10.35 30.89
CA LEU A 34 2.11 11.17 30.37
C LEU A 34 2.61 12.19 31.39
N GLN A 35 1.71 12.83 32.14
CA GLN A 35 2.08 13.77 33.20
C GLN A 35 2.86 13.11 34.34
N LYS A 36 2.64 11.84 34.60
CA LYS A 36 3.38 11.06 35.61
C LYS A 36 4.79 10.67 35.14
N GLY A 37 5.10 10.79 33.85
CA GLY A 37 6.40 10.44 33.29
C GLY A 37 6.69 8.93 33.17
N ASP A 38 5.70 8.06 33.45
CA ASP A 38 5.80 6.61 33.28
C ASP A 38 5.02 6.16 32.04
N TYR A 39 5.75 5.72 31.02
CA TYR A 39 5.17 5.26 29.75
C TYR A 39 4.74 3.79 29.78
N THR A 40 5.13 3.03 30.80
CA THR A 40 4.83 1.59 30.88
C THR A 40 3.33 1.28 30.86
N PRO A 41 2.47 2.02 31.59
CA PRO A 41 1.02 1.81 31.50
C PRO A 41 0.45 2.07 30.12
N LEU A 42 1.00 3.04 29.38
CA LEU A 42 0.59 3.37 28.00
C LEU A 42 0.90 2.21 27.06
N GLN A 43 2.13 1.71 27.09
CA GLN A 43 2.55 0.58 26.26
C GLN A 43 1.69 -0.66 26.54
N ARG A 44 1.49 -0.98 27.82
CA ARG A 44 0.63 -2.12 28.22
C ARG A 44 -0.81 -1.97 27.73
N ARG A 45 -1.33 -0.75 27.71
CA ARG A 45 -2.74 -0.49 27.36
C ARG A 45 -2.96 -0.43 25.85
N PHE A 46 -2.07 0.20 25.10
CA PHE A 46 -2.28 0.51 23.69
C PHE A 46 -1.44 -0.37 22.75
N ASP A 47 -0.20 -0.71 23.11
CA ASP A 47 0.69 -1.47 22.24
C ASP A 47 0.52 -2.99 22.42
N ASN A 48 0.44 -3.48 23.66
CA ASN A 48 0.38 -4.92 23.90
C ASN A 48 -0.85 -5.59 23.27
N PRO A 49 -2.08 -5.06 23.39
CA PRO A 49 -3.23 -5.63 22.70
C PRO A 49 -3.05 -5.63 21.19
N TYR A 50 -2.53 -4.54 20.62
CA TYR A 50 -2.25 -4.44 19.20
C TYR A 50 -1.23 -5.48 18.74
N ASN A 51 -0.21 -5.78 19.55
CA ASN A 51 0.79 -6.80 19.24
C ASN A 51 0.25 -8.23 19.44
N ALA A 52 -0.68 -8.43 20.38
CA ALA A 52 -1.23 -9.76 20.71
C ALA A 52 -2.33 -10.21 19.74
N TYR A 53 -3.09 -9.27 19.15
CA TYR A 53 -4.26 -9.56 18.31
C TYR A 53 -4.04 -9.07 16.87
N PRO A 54 -4.61 -9.78 15.87
CA PRO A 54 -4.42 -9.43 14.47
C PRO A 54 -5.10 -8.13 14.04
N GLY A 55 -6.14 -7.70 14.70
CA GLY A 55 -6.90 -6.47 14.38
C GLY A 55 -7.03 -5.54 15.58
N PRO A 56 -7.35 -4.26 15.37
CA PRO A 56 -7.43 -3.61 14.06
C PRO A 56 -6.06 -3.40 13.41
N SER A 57 -5.96 -3.65 12.12
CA SER A 57 -4.70 -3.50 11.38
C SER A 57 -4.92 -2.82 10.03
N LYS A 58 -4.03 -1.88 9.67
CA LYS A 58 -4.00 -1.30 8.33
C LYS A 58 -3.53 -2.35 7.33
N ILE A 59 -4.26 -2.46 6.23
CA ILE A 59 -4.00 -3.43 5.17
C ILE A 59 -3.46 -2.70 3.94
N PRO A 60 -2.32 -3.11 3.37
CA PRO A 60 -1.83 -2.57 2.10
C PRO A 60 -2.67 -3.11 0.93
N GLY A 61 -2.91 -2.28 -0.08
CA GLY A 61 -3.63 -2.71 -1.28
C GLY A 61 -2.77 -3.62 -2.17
N ALA A 62 -1.73 -3.08 -2.78
CA ALA A 62 -0.77 -3.79 -3.62
C ALA A 62 0.45 -2.93 -3.94
N GLY A 63 1.47 -3.52 -4.59
CA GLY A 63 2.53 -2.81 -5.27
C GLY A 63 2.34 -2.83 -6.79
N LEU A 64 2.74 -1.77 -7.47
CA LEU A 64 2.84 -1.72 -8.91
C LEU A 64 4.30 -1.46 -9.27
N GLU A 65 4.95 -2.43 -9.89
CA GLU A 65 6.35 -2.34 -10.28
C GLU A 65 6.48 -2.09 -11.80
N PHE A 66 7.46 -1.25 -12.14
CA PHE A 66 7.79 -0.95 -13.53
C PHE A 66 9.24 -1.38 -13.81
N PRO A 67 9.49 -2.17 -14.88
CA PRO A 67 10.82 -2.53 -15.32
C PRO A 67 11.48 -1.34 -16.04
N ILE A 68 12.21 -0.53 -15.28
CA ILE A 68 12.80 0.74 -15.74
C ILE A 68 14.32 0.64 -15.97
N GLU A 69 14.88 -0.55 -16.00
CA GLU A 69 16.33 -0.79 -16.05
C GLU A 69 16.99 -0.11 -17.27
N HIS A 70 16.25 0.03 -18.37
CA HIS A 70 16.76 0.65 -19.61
C HIS A 70 16.58 2.16 -19.66
N PHE A 71 15.91 2.77 -18.69
CA PHE A 71 15.73 4.23 -18.68
C PHE A 71 16.98 4.98 -18.19
N GLY A 72 17.94 4.23 -17.59
CA GLY A 72 19.17 4.79 -17.06
C GLY A 72 18.97 5.51 -15.73
N GLU A 73 19.77 6.54 -15.50
CA GLU A 73 19.78 7.28 -14.23
C GLU A 73 18.60 8.26 -14.17
N VAL A 74 18.01 8.37 -12.97
CA VAL A 74 17.05 9.42 -12.67
C VAL A 74 17.76 10.78 -12.67
N GLU A 75 17.25 11.73 -13.43
CA GLU A 75 17.75 13.11 -13.47
C GLU A 75 17.09 13.94 -12.35
N LYS A 76 15.76 13.83 -12.23
CA LYS A 76 15.01 14.60 -11.23
C LYS A 76 13.71 13.91 -10.83
N VAL A 77 13.26 14.25 -9.62
CA VAL A 77 11.93 13.91 -9.10
C VAL A 77 11.28 15.20 -8.59
N HIS A 78 10.08 15.49 -9.06
CA HIS A 78 9.30 16.66 -8.66
C HIS A 78 7.94 16.25 -8.11
N LEU A 79 7.55 16.87 -6.99
CA LEU A 79 6.20 16.79 -6.46
C LEU A 79 5.53 18.16 -6.62
N TYR A 80 4.62 18.27 -7.56
CA TYR A 80 3.81 19.46 -7.78
C TYR A 80 2.60 19.45 -6.83
N GLN A 81 2.78 19.98 -5.64
CA GLN A 81 1.79 19.87 -4.54
C GLN A 81 0.42 20.46 -4.90
N ARG A 82 0.37 21.60 -5.59
CA ARG A 82 -0.90 22.25 -5.99
C ARG A 82 -1.68 21.44 -7.03
N GLN A 83 -0.99 20.73 -7.91
CA GLN A 83 -1.56 19.90 -8.95
C GLN A 83 -1.76 18.44 -8.49
N ALA A 84 -1.19 18.08 -7.33
CA ALA A 84 -1.14 16.71 -6.80
C ALA A 84 -0.52 15.72 -7.83
N VAL A 85 0.55 16.12 -8.52
CA VAL A 85 1.26 15.33 -9.52
C VAL A 85 2.68 15.07 -9.05
N CYS A 86 3.10 13.81 -9.09
CA CYS A 86 4.50 13.42 -8.98
C CYS A 86 5.07 13.19 -10.38
N GLU A 87 6.25 13.72 -10.66
CA GLU A 87 6.98 13.54 -11.92
C GLU A 87 8.38 13.00 -11.65
N VAL A 88 8.76 11.97 -12.40
CA VAL A 88 10.12 11.42 -12.44
C VAL A 88 10.64 11.59 -13.87
N VAL A 89 11.84 12.12 -14.04
CA VAL A 89 12.49 12.27 -15.33
C VAL A 89 13.84 11.57 -15.30
N TRP A 90 14.12 10.80 -16.34
CA TRP A 90 15.40 10.11 -16.54
C TRP A 90 16.27 10.87 -17.53
N LYS A 91 17.59 10.71 -17.42
CA LYS A 91 18.55 11.31 -18.35
C LYS A 91 18.35 10.87 -19.81
N SER A 92 17.71 9.74 -20.04
CA SER A 92 17.31 9.28 -21.36
C SER A 92 16.22 10.13 -22.04
N GLY A 93 15.58 11.03 -21.30
CA GLY A 93 14.43 11.79 -21.77
C GLY A 93 13.08 11.13 -21.47
N VAL A 94 13.08 9.90 -20.98
CA VAL A 94 11.85 9.26 -20.49
C VAL A 94 11.33 10.02 -19.28
N SER A 95 10.01 10.16 -19.18
CA SER A 95 9.36 10.71 -17.99
C SER A 95 8.19 9.87 -17.53
N LEU A 96 7.92 9.90 -16.23
CA LEU A 96 6.73 9.35 -15.59
C LEU A 96 5.99 10.46 -14.87
N ARG A 97 4.69 10.58 -15.09
CA ARG A 97 3.79 11.37 -14.24
C ARG A 97 2.76 10.46 -13.60
N CYS A 98 2.53 10.64 -12.31
CA CYS A 98 1.50 9.91 -11.58
C CYS A 98 0.70 10.84 -10.66
N PHE A 99 -0.58 10.53 -10.52
CA PHE A 99 -1.52 11.27 -9.68
C PHE A 99 -2.71 10.41 -9.29
N VAL A 100 -3.41 10.82 -8.22
CA VAL A 100 -4.61 10.16 -7.70
C VAL A 100 -5.79 11.12 -7.84
N HIS A 101 -6.96 10.60 -8.20
CA HIS A 101 -8.18 11.40 -8.28
C HIS A 101 -8.65 11.82 -6.88
N ALA A 102 -9.02 13.09 -6.74
CA ALA A 102 -9.38 13.67 -5.44
C ALA A 102 -10.62 13.04 -4.76
N GLN A 103 -11.54 12.46 -5.54
CA GLN A 103 -12.84 11.97 -5.04
C GLN A 103 -13.13 10.51 -5.40
N LYS A 104 -12.32 9.87 -6.22
CA LYS A 104 -12.52 8.48 -6.66
C LYS A 104 -11.29 7.65 -6.32
N PRO A 105 -11.44 6.38 -5.96
CA PRO A 105 -10.31 5.49 -5.65
C PRO A 105 -9.58 5.04 -6.94
N VAL A 106 -9.15 6.01 -7.75
CA VAL A 106 -8.51 5.80 -9.04
C VAL A 106 -7.26 6.66 -9.14
N GLY A 107 -6.16 6.07 -9.57
CA GLY A 107 -4.94 6.78 -9.88
C GLY A 107 -4.44 6.48 -11.29
N TRP A 108 -3.54 7.32 -11.79
CA TRP A 108 -2.95 7.22 -13.11
C TRP A 108 -1.44 7.21 -13.04
N PHE A 109 -0.84 6.54 -14.01
CA PHE A 109 0.55 6.67 -14.38
C PHE A 109 0.66 6.91 -15.90
N ILE A 110 1.56 7.79 -16.28
CA ILE A 110 1.76 8.17 -17.66
C ILE A 110 3.25 8.21 -17.91
N PHE A 111 3.75 7.29 -18.74
CA PHE A 111 5.12 7.33 -19.26
C PHE A 111 5.13 7.98 -20.62
N GLU A 112 6.14 8.80 -20.89
CA GLU A 112 6.42 9.44 -22.20
C GLU A 112 7.89 9.23 -22.57
N GLY A 113 8.18 9.13 -23.88
CA GLY A 113 9.50 8.84 -24.42
C GLY A 113 9.92 7.38 -24.30
N VAL A 114 8.96 6.45 -24.21
CA VAL A 114 9.24 5.02 -24.09
C VAL A 114 9.28 4.36 -25.45
N GLU A 115 10.47 3.95 -25.90
CA GLU A 115 10.67 3.30 -27.20
C GLU A 115 10.28 1.82 -27.18
N ALA A 116 10.67 1.10 -26.12
CA ALA A 116 10.41 -0.34 -25.97
C ALA A 116 9.09 -0.62 -25.23
N ASP A 117 8.49 -1.76 -25.51
CA ASP A 117 7.38 -2.24 -24.70
C ASP A 117 7.86 -2.66 -23.32
N PHE A 118 7.11 -2.24 -22.31
CA PHE A 118 7.23 -2.80 -20.98
C PHE A 118 5.84 -3.06 -20.38
N GLU A 119 5.79 -4.01 -19.49
CA GLU A 119 4.58 -4.42 -18.80
C GLU A 119 4.71 -4.10 -17.31
N PRO A 120 3.76 -3.35 -16.73
CA PRO A 120 3.69 -3.20 -15.28
C PRO A 120 3.45 -4.56 -14.61
N LEU A 121 4.01 -4.74 -13.42
CA LEU A 121 3.79 -5.93 -12.60
C LEU A 121 2.97 -5.56 -11.37
N LEU A 122 1.84 -6.23 -11.18
CA LEU A 122 1.04 -6.08 -9.97
C LEU A 122 1.57 -7.06 -8.90
N ILE A 123 2.06 -6.51 -7.80
CA ILE A 123 2.68 -7.25 -6.71
C ILE A 123 1.71 -7.28 -5.52
N PRO A 124 1.05 -8.39 -5.26
CA PRO A 124 0.15 -8.52 -4.12
C PRO A 124 0.93 -8.51 -2.80
N PRO A 125 0.29 -8.09 -1.69
CA PRO A 125 0.82 -8.34 -0.36
C PRO A 125 0.89 -9.84 -0.09
N SER A 126 1.87 -10.28 0.74
CA SER A 126 1.98 -11.66 1.16
C SER A 126 1.22 -11.88 2.47
N TYR A 127 0.24 -12.79 2.45
CA TYR A 127 -0.54 -13.18 3.62
C TYR A 127 -0.22 -14.60 4.09
N ASN A 128 0.50 -15.39 3.29
CA ASN A 128 0.82 -16.80 3.55
C ASN A 128 2.27 -17.03 4.01
N GLU A 129 3.05 -15.97 4.15
CA GLU A 129 4.43 -16.06 4.58
C GLU A 129 4.68 -15.16 5.80
N GLU A 130 5.35 -15.73 6.80
CA GLU A 130 5.86 -14.95 7.92
C GLU A 130 7.12 -14.20 7.46
N VAL A 131 6.98 -12.90 7.17
CA VAL A 131 8.11 -12.06 6.78
C VAL A 131 8.77 -11.52 8.05
N ARG A 132 9.97 -12.00 8.36
CA ARG A 132 10.85 -11.43 9.39
C ARG A 132 11.86 -10.51 8.73
N HIS A 133 11.79 -9.23 9.07
CA HIS A 133 12.70 -8.24 8.51
C HIS A 133 14.12 -8.34 9.09
N THR A 134 14.26 -8.74 10.36
CA THR A 134 15.55 -9.04 11.01
C THR A 134 15.36 -10.12 12.08
N ALA A 135 16.44 -10.76 12.52
CA ALA A 135 16.42 -11.72 13.64
C ALA A 135 16.01 -11.07 14.99
N GLU A 136 16.15 -9.75 15.08
CA GLU A 136 15.81 -8.93 16.27
C GLU A 136 14.46 -8.25 16.14
N ASP A 137 13.80 -8.36 14.98
CA ASP A 137 12.48 -7.80 14.75
C ASP A 137 11.43 -8.64 15.46
N HIS A 138 11.11 -8.24 16.68
CA HIS A 138 10.02 -8.79 17.47
C HIS A 138 8.66 -8.21 17.07
N SER A 139 8.62 -7.33 16.05
CA SER A 139 7.38 -6.78 15.55
C SER A 139 6.58 -7.87 14.83
N GLN A 140 5.45 -8.22 15.37
CA GLN A 140 4.50 -9.15 14.76
C GLN A 140 3.68 -8.48 13.64
N HIS A 141 4.34 -7.63 12.84
CA HIS A 141 3.66 -6.82 11.80
C HIS A 141 3.45 -7.57 10.48
N SER A 142 3.78 -8.86 10.43
CA SER A 142 3.50 -9.68 9.26
C SER A 142 1.99 -9.79 9.01
N LEU A 143 1.58 -9.63 7.76
CA LEU A 143 0.20 -9.83 7.34
C LEU A 143 -0.26 -11.28 7.55
N PHE A 144 0.67 -12.23 7.66
CA PHE A 144 0.40 -13.63 8.00
C PHE A 144 -0.43 -13.78 9.28
N ARG A 145 -0.20 -12.92 10.29
CA ARG A 145 -0.96 -12.93 11.56
C ARG A 145 -2.46 -12.68 11.39
N LEU A 146 -2.87 -12.05 10.27
CA LEU A 146 -4.28 -11.82 9.98
C LEU A 146 -5.04 -13.11 9.66
N GLY A 147 -4.32 -14.17 9.25
CA GLY A 147 -4.90 -15.47 8.91
C GLY A 147 -5.75 -15.44 7.65
N TYR A 148 -5.51 -14.50 6.73
CA TYR A 148 -6.20 -14.43 5.46
C TYR A 148 -5.68 -15.49 4.50
N GLU A 149 -6.56 -15.99 3.64
CA GLU A 149 -6.13 -16.71 2.46
C GLU A 149 -5.41 -15.75 1.51
N GLN A 150 -4.35 -16.26 0.85
CA GLN A 150 -3.62 -15.47 -0.14
C GLN A 150 -4.51 -15.18 -1.34
N GLY A 151 -4.69 -13.91 -1.64
CA GLY A 151 -5.43 -13.46 -2.81
C GLY A 151 -4.73 -13.80 -4.13
N LYS A 152 -5.47 -13.72 -5.23
CA LYS A 152 -5.01 -14.10 -6.56
C LYS A 152 -4.94 -12.91 -7.50
N VAL A 153 -3.86 -12.86 -8.28
CA VAL A 153 -3.74 -11.95 -9.43
C VAL A 153 -4.21 -12.69 -10.67
N GLU A 154 -5.17 -12.11 -11.35
CA GLU A 154 -5.70 -12.61 -12.62
C GLU A 154 -5.40 -11.62 -13.75
N ARG A 155 -4.86 -12.15 -14.84
CA ARG A 155 -4.73 -11.40 -16.09
C ARG A 155 -6.01 -11.56 -16.90
N THR A 156 -6.88 -10.56 -16.85
CA THR A 156 -8.20 -10.63 -17.51
C THR A 156 -8.15 -10.22 -18.99
N LEU A 157 -7.16 -9.40 -19.38
CA LEU A 157 -6.85 -8.98 -20.75
C LEU A 157 -5.33 -8.87 -20.91
N SER A 158 -4.86 -8.70 -22.15
CA SER A 158 -3.43 -8.48 -22.42
C SER A 158 -2.87 -7.25 -21.70
N ASP A 159 -3.72 -6.27 -21.41
CA ASP A 159 -3.41 -4.96 -20.85
C ASP A 159 -4.12 -4.72 -19.48
N LYS A 160 -4.54 -5.78 -18.78
CA LYS A 160 -5.28 -5.67 -17.52
C LYS A 160 -4.98 -6.79 -16.53
N PHE A 161 -4.67 -6.40 -15.29
CA PHE A 161 -4.64 -7.28 -14.11
C PHE A 161 -5.73 -6.91 -13.12
N VAL A 162 -6.20 -7.92 -12.39
CA VAL A 162 -7.06 -7.76 -11.21
C VAL A 162 -6.51 -8.64 -10.10
N TYR A 163 -6.28 -8.05 -8.95
CA TYR A 163 -5.97 -8.75 -7.71
C TYR A 163 -7.19 -8.73 -6.81
N ASN A 164 -7.61 -9.90 -6.34
CA ASN A 164 -8.74 -10.06 -5.42
C ASN A 164 -8.21 -10.65 -4.12
N GLN A 165 -8.45 -9.97 -3.01
CA GLN A 165 -8.04 -10.37 -1.67
C GLN A 165 -9.25 -10.60 -0.78
N PRO A 166 -9.51 -11.84 -0.36
CA PRO A 166 -10.46 -12.11 0.72
C PRO A 166 -9.83 -11.69 2.06
N GLY A 167 -10.64 -11.14 2.93
CA GLY A 167 -10.25 -10.76 4.28
C GLY A 167 -11.03 -11.51 5.34
N TRP A 168 -11.23 -10.88 6.49
CA TRP A 168 -11.98 -11.44 7.59
C TRP A 168 -13.49 -11.16 7.45
N GLY A 169 -14.32 -12.16 7.71
CA GLY A 169 -15.77 -12.06 7.56
C GLY A 169 -16.17 -11.76 6.11
N ASP A 170 -16.99 -10.75 5.91
CA ASP A 170 -17.42 -10.30 4.59
C ASP A 170 -16.49 -9.25 3.96
N PHE A 171 -15.37 -8.92 4.64
CA PHE A 171 -14.40 -7.97 4.11
C PHE A 171 -13.62 -8.58 2.96
N SER A 172 -13.54 -7.86 1.86
CA SER A 172 -12.65 -8.16 0.74
C SER A 172 -12.31 -6.87 0.01
N TYR A 173 -11.23 -6.87 -0.75
CA TYR A 173 -10.90 -5.78 -1.63
C TYR A 173 -10.31 -6.27 -2.94
N SER A 174 -10.36 -5.41 -3.95
CA SER A 174 -9.75 -5.68 -5.24
C SER A 174 -8.88 -4.51 -5.69
N VAL A 175 -7.76 -4.83 -6.34
CA VAL A 175 -6.92 -3.85 -7.03
C VAL A 175 -6.92 -4.18 -8.51
N ALA A 176 -7.40 -3.26 -9.34
CA ALA A 176 -7.39 -3.40 -10.78
C ALA A 176 -6.37 -2.43 -11.41
N VAL A 177 -5.62 -2.90 -12.37
CA VAL A 177 -4.68 -2.11 -13.17
C VAL A 177 -4.92 -2.37 -14.63
N LYS A 178 -5.02 -1.31 -15.42
CA LYS A 178 -5.13 -1.38 -16.88
C LYS A 178 -4.21 -0.34 -17.51
N TRP A 179 -3.57 -0.68 -18.64
CA TRP A 179 -2.71 0.25 -19.36
C TRP A 179 -2.89 0.10 -20.87
N LYS A 180 -2.47 1.11 -21.59
CA LYS A 180 -2.45 1.09 -23.05
C LYS A 180 -1.30 1.92 -23.59
N ARG A 181 -0.67 1.43 -24.66
CA ARG A 181 0.37 2.13 -25.39
C ARG A 181 -0.22 2.99 -26.52
N PHE A 182 0.35 4.17 -26.72
CA PHE A 182 0.05 5.11 -27.78
C PHE A 182 1.38 5.69 -28.32
N GLY A 183 1.99 5.03 -29.31
CA GLY A 183 3.34 5.38 -29.76
C GLY A 183 4.36 5.22 -28.64
N GLU A 184 5.10 6.28 -28.35
CA GLU A 184 6.09 6.34 -27.26
C GLU A 184 5.48 6.66 -25.88
N LYS A 185 4.17 6.64 -25.77
CA LYS A 185 3.44 6.94 -24.53
C LYS A 185 2.70 5.72 -24.02
N ILE A 186 2.83 5.46 -22.72
CA ILE A 186 2.05 4.43 -22.01
C ILE A 186 1.20 5.13 -20.95
N ILE A 187 -0.11 4.93 -21.03
CA ILE A 187 -1.07 5.46 -20.06
C ILE A 187 -1.66 4.28 -19.30
N GLY A 188 -1.58 4.32 -17.99
CA GLY A 188 -2.20 3.33 -17.14
C GLY A 188 -3.07 3.96 -16.07
N VAL A 189 -4.01 3.16 -15.61
CA VAL A 189 -4.96 3.49 -14.55
C VAL A 189 -5.01 2.34 -13.56
N TRP A 190 -5.12 2.67 -12.29
CA TRP A 190 -5.37 1.69 -11.23
C TRP A 190 -6.53 2.13 -10.34
N SER A 191 -7.18 1.18 -9.71
CA SER A 191 -8.24 1.43 -8.73
C SER A 191 -8.18 0.41 -7.60
N VAL A 192 -8.69 0.83 -6.43
CA VAL A 192 -8.91 -0.04 -5.27
C VAL A 192 -10.38 0.04 -4.91
N THR A 193 -11.04 -1.11 -4.80
CA THR A 193 -12.48 -1.20 -4.49
C THR A 193 -12.74 -2.13 -3.33
#